data_94837c2fa8833ed310e078c34b029522
#
_entry.id   94837c2fa8833ed310e078c34b029522
#
_cell.length_a   1.000
_cell.length_b   1.000
_cell.length_c   1.000
_cell.angle_alpha   90.00
_cell.angle_beta   90.00
_cell.angle_gamma   90.00
#
_symmetry.space_group_name_H-M   'P 1'
#
loop_
_entity.id
_entity.type
_entity.pdbx_description
1 polymer ?
#
loop_
_entity_poly.entity_id
_entity_poly.type
_entity_poly.pdbx_seq_one_letter_code
_entity_poly.pdbx_strand_id
1 'polypeptide(L)'
;MGFRTFVSMKIAIIGTGHAAEAYARRFLHAGHIVLMAWKDGDAIGITSELSDYRNLQVCSIEEAAAGADLIIIASSPIHVREVAYWLGDIRRKVIIDATSNIHTGNEEQVTTVCAIKAITGASHIVKVFSTRGYEDLLRPLFGHDQLQLVLVGESKKAKEIVKILAINLGIETFFDMGGANAIPLFNEMTRGWRKLVLTQNPSILPPVVKI
;
A
#
# COMPACT_ATOMS: atom_id res chain seq x y z
N MET A 1 6.84 -28.88 11.07
CA MET A 1 6.76 -27.43 11.36
C MET A 1 8.08 -26.81 10.93
N GLY A 2 8.16 -26.29 9.70
CA GLY A 2 9.38 -25.62 9.22
C GLY A 2 9.44 -24.24 9.82
N PHE A 3 10.52 -23.91 10.53
CA PHE A 3 10.83 -22.54 10.93
C PHE A 3 11.00 -21.71 9.65
N ARG A 4 9.97 -20.91 9.27
CA ARG A 4 10.14 -19.88 8.26
C ARG A 4 11.09 -18.84 8.86
N THR A 5 12.31 -18.77 8.34
CA THR A 5 13.27 -17.75 8.71
C THR A 5 12.63 -16.40 8.42
N PHE A 6 12.26 -15.66 9.46
CA PHE A 6 11.75 -14.30 9.32
C PHE A 6 12.90 -13.41 8.85
N VAL A 7 12.77 -12.84 7.69
CA VAL A 7 13.73 -11.85 7.16
C VAL A 7 13.15 -10.46 7.40
N SER A 8 13.77 -9.70 8.28
CA SER A 8 13.42 -8.28 8.45
C SER A 8 13.78 -7.51 7.19
N MET A 9 12.88 -6.66 6.71
CA MET A 9 13.05 -5.81 5.53
C MET A 9 12.92 -4.35 5.93
N LYS A 10 13.58 -3.45 5.17
CA LYS A 10 13.32 -2.02 5.22
C LYS A 10 12.24 -1.68 4.21
N ILE A 11 11.11 -1.19 4.68
CA ILE A 11 9.90 -0.92 3.89
C ILE A 11 9.65 0.57 3.89
N ALA A 12 9.73 1.22 2.72
CA ALA A 12 9.26 2.59 2.56
C ALA A 12 7.74 2.60 2.40
N ILE A 13 7.06 3.43 3.16
CA ILE A 13 5.62 3.68 3.04
C ILE A 13 5.43 5.14 2.70
N ILE A 14 4.99 5.41 1.46
CA ILE A 14 4.78 6.75 0.96
C ILE A 14 3.32 7.14 1.14
N GLY A 15 3.08 8.02 2.08
CA GLY A 15 1.74 8.47 2.47
C GLY A 15 1.60 8.68 3.97
N THR A 16 0.64 9.51 4.37
CA THR A 16 0.37 9.88 5.77
C THR A 16 -1.09 9.62 6.17
N GLY A 17 -1.88 9.01 5.29
CA GLY A 17 -3.26 8.66 5.55
C GLY A 17 -3.42 7.38 6.40
N HIS A 18 -4.65 7.10 6.83
CA HIS A 18 -4.98 5.92 7.64
C HIS A 18 -4.50 4.59 7.05
N ALA A 19 -4.51 4.45 5.72
CA ALA A 19 -4.00 3.25 5.08
C ALA A 19 -2.48 3.09 5.28
N ALA A 20 -1.72 4.17 5.10
CA ALA A 20 -0.27 4.18 5.32
C ALA A 20 0.06 3.83 6.77
N GLU A 21 -0.67 4.42 7.72
CA GLU A 21 -0.54 4.14 9.15
C GLU A 21 -0.85 2.68 9.49
N ALA A 22 -1.91 2.12 8.93
CA ALA A 22 -2.29 0.73 9.13
C ALA A 22 -1.21 -0.24 8.64
N TYR A 23 -0.65 0.00 7.45
CA TYR A 23 0.48 -0.78 6.95
C TYR A 23 1.71 -0.63 7.84
N ALA A 24 2.05 0.61 8.23
CA ALA A 24 3.20 0.87 9.10
C ALA A 24 3.09 0.09 10.40
N ARG A 25 1.97 0.20 11.10
CA ARG A 25 1.72 -0.50 12.37
C ARG A 25 1.91 -2.00 12.24
N ARG A 26 1.32 -2.61 11.20
CA ARG A 26 1.43 -4.05 10.98
C ARG A 26 2.84 -4.51 10.68
N PHE A 27 3.57 -3.78 9.83
CA PHE A 27 4.96 -4.14 9.51
C PHE A 27 5.90 -3.91 10.69
N LEU A 28 5.69 -2.86 11.48
CA LEU A 28 6.43 -2.63 12.72
C LEU A 28 6.21 -3.77 13.72
N HIS A 29 4.97 -4.18 13.93
CA HIS A 29 4.63 -5.34 14.75
C HIS A 29 5.25 -6.65 14.26
N ALA A 30 5.32 -6.82 12.94
CA ALA A 30 5.97 -7.97 12.31
C ALA A 30 7.52 -7.89 12.39
N GLY A 31 8.11 -6.83 12.96
CA GLY A 31 9.56 -6.69 13.15
C GLY A 31 10.32 -6.16 11.93
N HIS A 32 9.63 -5.59 10.94
CA HIS A 32 10.27 -4.87 9.85
C HIS A 32 10.73 -3.48 10.29
N ILE A 33 11.64 -2.87 9.52
CA ILE A 33 11.99 -1.46 9.65
C ILE A 33 11.10 -0.68 8.68
N VAL A 34 10.41 0.34 9.18
CA VAL A 34 9.51 1.16 8.37
C VAL A 34 10.06 2.57 8.20
N LEU A 35 10.15 3.02 6.95
CA LEU A 35 10.49 4.38 6.56
C LEU A 35 9.20 5.05 6.08
N MET A 36 8.53 5.82 6.93
CA MET A 36 7.37 6.60 6.51
C MET A 36 7.82 7.91 5.88
N ALA A 37 7.25 8.25 4.74
CA ALA A 37 7.66 9.42 4.00
C ALA A 37 6.50 10.17 3.33
N TRP A 38 6.65 11.48 3.27
CA TRP A 38 5.84 12.41 2.51
C TRP A 38 6.70 13.56 1.99
N LYS A 39 6.19 14.32 1.00
CA LYS A 39 6.95 15.32 0.25
C LYS A 39 7.69 16.35 1.12
N ASP A 40 7.09 16.79 2.21
CA ASP A 40 7.64 17.86 3.04
C ASP A 40 8.46 17.33 4.23
N GLY A 41 8.64 16.00 4.36
CA GLY A 41 9.35 15.39 5.49
C GLY A 41 8.69 15.63 6.85
N ASP A 42 7.63 16.43 6.90
CA ASP A 42 6.93 16.76 8.13
C ASP A 42 6.18 15.55 8.64
N ALA A 43 6.35 15.25 9.91
CA ALA A 43 5.70 14.15 10.64
C ALA A 43 4.20 14.43 10.88
N ILE A 44 3.53 15.02 9.89
CA ILE A 44 2.11 15.35 9.99
C ILE A 44 1.32 14.05 10.04
N GLY A 45 0.71 13.79 11.19
CA GLY A 45 -0.25 12.71 11.36
C GLY A 45 0.31 11.37 11.80
N ILE A 46 1.59 11.27 12.20
CA ILE A 46 2.04 10.08 12.93
C ILE A 46 1.38 10.11 14.30
N THR A 47 0.51 9.13 14.54
CA THR A 47 -0.13 9.01 15.84
C THR A 47 0.92 8.73 16.92
N SER A 48 0.63 9.17 18.16
CA SER A 48 1.48 8.90 19.32
C SER A 48 1.81 7.41 19.48
N GLU A 49 0.91 6.55 19.02
CA GLU A 49 1.08 5.09 19.05
C GLU A 49 2.19 4.58 18.12
N LEU A 50 2.46 5.25 17.00
CA LEU A 50 3.54 4.88 16.09
C LEU A 50 4.89 5.43 16.55
N SER A 51 4.92 6.54 17.27
CA SER A 51 6.15 7.17 17.74
C SER A 51 6.96 6.29 18.73
N ASP A 52 6.30 5.32 19.38
CA ASP A 52 6.94 4.41 20.33
C ASP A 52 7.79 3.30 19.68
N TYR A 53 7.65 3.11 18.36
CA TYR A 53 8.40 2.08 17.65
C TYR A 53 9.82 2.54 17.29
N ARG A 54 10.83 1.86 17.85
CA ARG A 54 12.26 2.15 17.58
C ARG A 54 12.69 1.85 16.13
N ASN A 55 11.94 0.99 15.44
CA ASN A 55 12.16 0.59 14.05
C ASN A 55 11.34 1.41 13.05
N LEU A 56 10.72 2.52 13.49
CA LEU A 56 10.11 3.54 12.65
C LEU A 56 11.07 4.71 12.43
N GLN A 57 11.17 5.16 11.18
CA GLN A 57 11.85 6.40 10.80
C GLN A 57 10.91 7.22 9.94
N VAL A 58 10.95 8.54 10.10
CA VAL A 58 10.25 9.52 9.27
C VAL A 58 11.30 10.29 8.50
N CYS A 59 11.13 10.39 7.19
CA CYS A 59 12.11 11.01 6.31
C CYS A 59 11.46 11.51 5.01
N SER A 60 12.25 12.12 4.12
CA SER A 60 11.79 12.49 2.79
C SER A 60 11.48 11.28 1.91
N ILE A 61 10.75 11.49 0.81
CA ILE A 61 10.44 10.40 -0.15
C ILE A 61 11.72 9.84 -0.74
N GLU A 62 12.68 10.70 -1.08
CA GLU A 62 13.97 10.32 -1.65
C GLU A 62 14.78 9.44 -0.69
N GLU A 63 14.87 9.86 0.58
CA GLU A 63 15.60 9.11 1.61
C GLU A 63 14.95 7.74 1.85
N ALA A 64 13.62 7.70 1.96
CA ALA A 64 12.87 6.44 2.11
C ALA A 64 13.08 5.53 0.89
N ALA A 65 12.95 6.07 -0.32
CA ALA A 65 13.12 5.32 -1.54
C ALA A 65 14.55 4.79 -1.70
N ALA A 66 15.56 5.57 -1.36
CA ALA A 66 16.96 5.15 -1.39
C ALA A 66 17.25 4.05 -0.37
N GLY A 67 16.78 4.22 0.87
CA GLY A 67 17.11 3.36 2.01
C GLY A 67 16.32 2.05 2.10
N ALA A 68 15.19 1.92 1.41
CA ALA A 68 14.30 0.77 1.54
C ALA A 68 14.64 -0.38 0.58
N ASP A 69 14.27 -1.61 0.97
CA ASP A 69 14.31 -2.79 0.11
C ASP A 69 13.15 -2.82 -0.88
N LEU A 70 11.98 -2.29 -0.46
CA LEU A 70 10.77 -2.16 -1.26
C LEU A 70 9.98 -0.89 -0.88
N ILE A 71 9.09 -0.47 -1.77
CA ILE A 71 8.33 0.77 -1.63
C ILE A 71 6.83 0.45 -1.72
N ILE A 72 6.06 0.93 -0.76
CA ILE A 72 4.59 0.89 -0.76
C ILE A 72 4.08 2.31 -0.97
N ILE A 73 3.32 2.54 -2.03
CA ILE A 73 2.66 3.82 -2.28
C ILE A 73 1.23 3.71 -1.75
N ALA A 74 0.98 4.36 -0.62
CA ALA A 74 -0.30 4.37 0.09
C ALA A 74 -0.88 5.79 0.18
N SER A 75 -0.71 6.57 -0.89
CA SER A 75 -1.23 7.92 -1.05
C SER A 75 -2.51 7.95 -1.91
N SER A 76 -3.13 9.12 -2.03
CA SER A 76 -4.20 9.33 -3.01
C SER A 76 -3.66 9.19 -4.44
N PRO A 77 -4.42 8.59 -5.38
CA PRO A 77 -4.03 8.46 -6.78
C PRO A 77 -3.68 9.78 -7.46
N ILE A 78 -4.28 10.89 -7.05
CA ILE A 78 -3.99 12.23 -7.61
C ILE A 78 -2.53 12.65 -7.38
N HIS A 79 -1.89 12.17 -6.32
CA HIS A 79 -0.51 12.49 -5.97
C HIS A 79 0.52 11.51 -6.56
N VAL A 80 0.09 10.44 -7.21
CA VAL A 80 1.00 9.37 -7.67
C VAL A 80 2.08 9.87 -8.61
N ARG A 81 1.76 10.82 -9.51
CA ARG A 81 2.75 11.38 -10.44
C ARG A 81 3.82 12.17 -9.68
N GLU A 82 3.41 13.00 -8.73
CA GLU A 82 4.30 13.76 -7.87
C GLU A 82 5.17 12.83 -7.02
N VAL A 83 4.56 11.86 -6.35
CA VAL A 83 5.29 10.82 -5.60
C VAL A 83 6.31 10.11 -6.48
N ALA A 84 5.90 9.65 -7.67
CA ALA A 84 6.80 8.95 -8.58
C ALA A 84 8.02 9.79 -9.00
N TYR A 85 7.84 11.11 -9.15
CA TYR A 85 8.92 12.04 -9.44
C TYR A 85 9.97 12.08 -8.32
N TRP A 86 9.52 12.12 -7.06
CA TRP A 86 10.39 12.20 -5.88
C TRP A 86 11.07 10.86 -5.51
N LEU A 87 10.64 9.72 -6.08
CA LEU A 87 11.23 8.42 -5.77
C LEU A 87 12.67 8.24 -6.31
N GLY A 88 13.09 9.04 -7.29
CA GLY A 88 14.43 8.94 -7.88
C GLY A 88 14.66 7.63 -8.65
N ASP A 89 15.90 7.14 -8.64
CA ASP A 89 16.28 5.90 -9.35
C ASP A 89 15.92 4.64 -8.55
N ILE A 90 14.74 4.12 -8.83
CA ILE A 90 14.19 2.93 -8.19
C ILE A 90 13.94 1.76 -9.15
N ARG A 91 14.58 1.76 -10.32
CA ARG A 91 14.35 0.78 -11.40
C ARG A 91 14.47 -0.67 -10.95
N ARG A 92 15.30 -0.97 -9.96
CA ARG A 92 15.55 -2.32 -9.44
C ARG A 92 14.69 -2.69 -8.23
N LYS A 93 13.98 -1.71 -7.65
CA LYS A 93 13.17 -1.91 -6.44
C LYS A 93 11.80 -2.46 -6.78
N VAL A 94 11.20 -3.13 -5.83
CA VAL A 94 9.81 -3.56 -5.91
C VAL A 94 8.92 -2.44 -5.42
N ILE A 95 7.89 -2.12 -6.20
CA ILE A 95 6.89 -1.11 -5.87
C ILE A 95 5.54 -1.80 -5.72
N ILE A 96 4.92 -1.58 -4.57
CA ILE A 96 3.55 -1.99 -4.27
C ILE A 96 2.67 -0.74 -4.37
N ASP A 97 1.83 -0.70 -5.40
CA ASP A 97 0.82 0.35 -5.56
C ASP A 97 -0.43 -0.04 -4.75
N ALA A 98 -0.53 0.50 -3.55
CA ALA A 98 -1.68 0.35 -2.66
C ALA A 98 -2.63 1.56 -2.71
N THR A 99 -2.52 2.40 -3.75
CA THR A 99 -3.42 3.55 -3.93
C THR A 99 -4.84 3.08 -4.23
N SER A 100 -5.81 3.74 -3.63
CA SER A 100 -7.22 3.45 -3.88
C SER A 100 -7.96 4.72 -4.31
N ASN A 101 -8.79 4.64 -5.35
CA ASN A 101 -9.61 5.75 -5.87
C ASN A 101 -10.79 6.09 -4.95
N ILE A 102 -10.56 6.06 -3.64
CA ILE A 102 -11.64 6.16 -2.65
C ILE A 102 -12.33 7.54 -2.65
N HIS A 103 -11.61 8.60 -2.93
CA HIS A 103 -12.08 9.96 -2.73
C HIS A 103 -12.20 10.84 -3.98
N THR A 104 -11.76 10.37 -5.15
CA THR A 104 -11.84 11.16 -6.36
C THR A 104 -13.12 10.83 -7.12
N GLY A 105 -14.11 11.71 -7.03
CA GLY A 105 -15.31 11.67 -7.85
C GLY A 105 -15.04 11.93 -9.35
N ASN A 106 -13.79 12.12 -9.73
CA ASN A 106 -13.36 12.32 -11.10
C ASN A 106 -13.02 10.98 -11.76
N GLU A 107 -13.70 10.71 -12.85
CA GLU A 107 -13.59 9.51 -13.68
C GLU A 107 -12.27 9.39 -14.46
N GLU A 108 -11.31 10.29 -14.29
CA GLU A 108 -10.00 10.13 -14.90
C GLU A 108 -9.31 8.90 -14.32
N GLN A 109 -9.38 7.83 -15.09
CA GLN A 109 -8.67 6.58 -14.87
C GLN A 109 -7.17 6.79 -15.08
N VAL A 110 -6.53 7.56 -14.22
CA VAL A 110 -5.06 7.54 -14.19
C VAL A 110 -4.67 6.15 -13.72
N THR A 111 -4.18 5.34 -14.63
CA THR A 111 -3.57 4.07 -14.29
C THR A 111 -2.30 4.39 -13.53
N THR A 112 -2.39 4.38 -12.19
CA THR A 112 -1.28 4.72 -11.29
C THR A 112 -0.03 3.90 -11.61
N VAL A 113 -0.20 2.62 -11.92
CA VAL A 113 0.88 1.73 -12.37
C VAL A 113 1.59 2.26 -13.62
N CYS A 114 0.82 2.73 -14.62
CA CYS A 114 1.43 3.29 -15.84
C CYS A 114 2.19 4.58 -15.55
N ALA A 115 1.64 5.45 -14.70
CA ALA A 115 2.30 6.69 -14.29
C ALA A 115 3.62 6.39 -13.54
N ILE A 116 3.59 5.49 -12.56
CA ILE A 116 4.78 5.07 -11.81
C ILE A 116 5.84 4.52 -12.80
N LYS A 117 5.44 3.58 -13.66
CA LYS A 117 6.35 2.98 -14.64
C LYS A 117 6.98 3.99 -15.58
N ALA A 118 6.16 4.92 -16.13
CA ALA A 118 6.63 5.92 -17.09
C ALA A 118 7.62 6.91 -16.46
N ILE A 119 7.40 7.32 -15.21
CA ILE A 119 8.24 8.31 -14.53
C ILE A 119 9.51 7.67 -13.97
N THR A 120 9.40 6.51 -13.33
CA THR A 120 10.52 5.90 -12.59
C THR A 120 11.32 4.88 -13.39
N GLY A 121 10.79 4.38 -14.51
CA GLY A 121 11.35 3.26 -15.25
C GLY A 121 11.32 1.91 -14.50
N ALA A 122 10.65 1.83 -13.38
CA ALA A 122 10.57 0.61 -12.58
C ALA A 122 9.82 -0.51 -13.33
N SER A 123 10.36 -1.73 -13.25
CA SER A 123 9.79 -2.92 -13.89
C SER A 123 9.06 -3.85 -12.91
N HIS A 124 9.33 -3.69 -11.61
CA HIS A 124 8.78 -4.55 -10.57
C HIS A 124 7.65 -3.86 -9.82
N ILE A 125 6.54 -3.59 -10.53
CA ILE A 125 5.36 -2.94 -9.96
C ILE A 125 4.23 -3.97 -9.85
N VAL A 126 3.53 -3.94 -8.72
CA VAL A 126 2.30 -4.70 -8.48
C VAL A 126 1.27 -3.79 -7.82
N LYS A 127 0.05 -3.77 -8.33
CA LYS A 127 -1.07 -3.09 -7.70
C LYS A 127 -1.82 -4.06 -6.82
N VAL A 128 -2.20 -3.59 -5.63
CA VAL A 128 -2.88 -4.41 -4.63
C VAL A 128 -4.15 -3.76 -4.10
N PHE A 129 -5.09 -4.59 -3.67
CA PHE A 129 -6.31 -4.17 -3.02
C PHE A 129 -6.73 -5.22 -1.98
N SER A 130 -7.00 -4.77 -0.76
CA SER A 130 -7.65 -5.61 0.23
C SER A 130 -9.16 -5.50 0.08
N THR A 131 -9.87 -6.64 0.06
CA THR A 131 -11.33 -6.66 -0.09
C THR A 131 -12.07 -6.10 1.12
N ARG A 132 -11.40 -5.96 2.26
CA ARG A 132 -11.98 -5.47 3.50
C ARG A 132 -11.56 -4.05 3.90
N GLY A 133 -10.69 -3.42 3.12
CA GLY A 133 -10.14 -2.11 3.45
C GLY A 133 -8.99 -2.16 4.48
N TYR A 134 -8.48 -1.01 4.86
CA TYR A 134 -7.34 -0.89 5.78
C TYR A 134 -7.75 -1.07 7.26
N GLU A 135 -9.01 -0.84 7.59
CA GLU A 135 -9.53 -0.96 8.95
C GLU A 135 -9.34 -2.38 9.51
N ASP A 136 -9.47 -3.37 8.65
CA ASP A 136 -9.28 -4.77 9.05
C ASP A 136 -7.80 -5.10 9.29
N LEU A 137 -6.88 -4.32 8.74
CA LEU A 137 -5.46 -4.43 9.06
C LEU A 137 -5.14 -4.00 10.49
N LEU A 138 -5.98 -3.18 11.12
CA LEU A 138 -5.81 -2.71 12.48
C LEU A 138 -6.44 -3.65 13.53
N ARG A 139 -7.35 -4.54 13.10
CA ARG A 139 -8.02 -5.47 14.01
C ARG A 139 -7.18 -6.73 14.21
N PRO A 140 -7.08 -7.28 15.44
CA PRO A 140 -6.55 -8.61 15.64
C PRO A 140 -7.40 -9.61 14.87
N LEU A 141 -6.76 -10.56 14.20
CA LEU A 141 -7.45 -11.58 13.40
C LEU A 141 -8.08 -12.64 14.35
N PHE A 142 -9.14 -12.25 15.02
CA PHE A 142 -10.00 -13.19 15.77
C PHE A 142 -11.30 -13.36 14.98
N GLY A 143 -11.38 -14.43 14.19
CA GLY A 143 -12.59 -14.78 13.46
C GLY A 143 -12.32 -15.50 12.14
N HIS A 144 -13.34 -16.24 11.66
CA HIS A 144 -13.27 -17.12 10.49
C HIS A 144 -13.23 -16.40 9.12
N ASP A 145 -13.16 -15.06 9.12
CA ASP A 145 -13.18 -14.29 7.88
C ASP A 145 -11.74 -14.00 7.43
N GLN A 146 -11.25 -14.78 6.50
CA GLN A 146 -9.94 -14.60 5.89
C GLN A 146 -9.92 -13.31 5.06
N LEU A 147 -8.95 -12.44 5.35
CA LEU A 147 -8.63 -11.30 4.49
C LEU A 147 -8.16 -11.82 3.13
N GLN A 148 -8.76 -11.32 2.07
CA GLN A 148 -8.34 -11.60 0.70
C GLN A 148 -7.56 -10.41 0.15
N LEU A 149 -6.42 -10.68 -0.46
CA LEU A 149 -5.63 -9.70 -1.18
C LEU A 149 -5.72 -9.98 -2.68
N VAL A 150 -6.22 -9.00 -3.41
CA VAL A 150 -6.23 -9.02 -4.87
C VAL A 150 -4.99 -8.30 -5.38
N LEU A 151 -4.30 -8.90 -6.34
CA LEU A 151 -3.10 -8.33 -6.93
C LEU A 151 -3.12 -8.43 -8.46
N VAL A 152 -2.52 -7.42 -9.10
CA VAL A 152 -2.40 -7.34 -10.56
C VAL A 152 -1.08 -6.69 -10.93
N GLY A 153 -0.42 -7.19 -11.97
CA GLY A 153 0.86 -6.65 -12.48
C GLY A 153 1.66 -7.70 -13.24
N GLU A 154 2.67 -7.24 -13.98
CA GLU A 154 3.52 -8.10 -14.82
C GLU A 154 4.62 -8.84 -14.03
N SER A 155 5.09 -8.26 -12.93
CA SER A 155 6.26 -8.75 -12.23
C SER A 155 5.95 -9.92 -11.31
N LYS A 156 6.34 -11.13 -11.71
CA LYS A 156 6.29 -12.32 -10.84
C LYS A 156 7.07 -12.10 -9.53
N LYS A 157 8.26 -11.47 -9.62
CA LYS A 157 9.08 -11.14 -8.45
C LYS A 157 8.32 -10.27 -7.45
N ALA A 158 7.67 -9.20 -7.93
CA ALA A 158 6.91 -8.31 -7.06
C ALA A 158 5.71 -9.02 -6.41
N LYS A 159 5.00 -9.85 -7.16
CA LYS A 159 3.87 -10.64 -6.66
C LYS A 159 4.28 -11.61 -5.55
N GLU A 160 5.39 -12.31 -5.69
CA GLU A 160 5.89 -13.22 -4.65
C GLU A 160 6.31 -12.47 -3.38
N ILE A 161 6.97 -11.31 -3.51
CA ILE A 161 7.30 -10.46 -2.36
C ILE A 161 6.03 -9.99 -1.64
N VAL A 162 5.00 -9.55 -2.41
CA VAL A 162 3.71 -9.16 -1.83
C VAL A 162 3.06 -10.29 -1.04
N LYS A 163 3.06 -11.51 -1.58
CA LYS A 163 2.50 -12.68 -0.87
C LYS A 163 3.24 -12.95 0.45
N ILE A 164 4.57 -12.87 0.44
CA ILE A 164 5.38 -13.05 1.65
C ILE A 164 5.03 -11.99 2.71
N LEU A 165 4.95 -10.72 2.30
CA LEU A 165 4.59 -9.62 3.20
C LEU A 165 3.15 -9.75 3.71
N ALA A 166 2.22 -10.12 2.84
CA ALA A 166 0.82 -10.29 3.21
C ALA A 166 0.62 -11.37 4.28
N ILE A 167 1.40 -12.47 4.21
CA ILE A 167 1.41 -13.49 5.26
C ILE A 167 1.85 -12.89 6.61
N ASN A 168 2.81 -11.98 6.62
CA ASN A 168 3.21 -11.28 7.84
C ASN A 168 2.10 -10.37 8.39
N LEU A 169 1.17 -9.94 7.52
CA LEU A 169 -0.03 -9.19 7.90
C LEU A 169 -1.21 -10.10 8.29
N GLY A 170 -1.03 -11.44 8.24
CA GLY A 170 -2.09 -12.41 8.51
C GLY A 170 -3.05 -12.62 7.33
N ILE A 171 -2.63 -12.27 6.11
CA ILE A 171 -3.38 -12.49 4.88
C ILE A 171 -2.86 -13.77 4.23
N GLU A 172 -3.69 -14.81 4.16
CA GLU A 172 -3.30 -16.11 3.61
C GLU A 172 -3.94 -16.41 2.26
N THR A 173 -4.97 -15.67 1.88
CA THR A 173 -5.71 -15.88 0.64
C THR A 173 -5.42 -14.76 -0.37
N PHE A 174 -4.97 -15.15 -1.55
CA PHE A 174 -4.57 -14.25 -2.63
C PHE A 174 -5.34 -14.55 -3.90
N PHE A 175 -5.75 -13.50 -4.60
CA PHE A 175 -6.30 -13.59 -5.94
C PHE A 175 -5.44 -12.81 -6.92
N ASP A 176 -4.77 -13.50 -7.84
CA ASP A 176 -3.93 -12.90 -8.87
C ASP A 176 -4.73 -12.70 -10.16
N MET A 177 -5.03 -11.46 -10.51
CA MET A 177 -5.77 -11.10 -11.72
C MET A 177 -4.91 -11.14 -13.00
N GLY A 178 -3.61 -11.46 -12.89
CA GLY A 178 -2.73 -11.54 -14.06
C GLY A 178 -1.93 -10.27 -14.32
N GLY A 179 -1.68 -9.98 -15.61
CA GLY A 179 -0.81 -8.90 -16.07
C GLY A 179 -1.48 -7.53 -16.10
N ALA A 180 -0.76 -6.55 -16.67
CA ALA A 180 -1.21 -5.15 -16.74
C ALA A 180 -2.51 -4.95 -17.55
N ASN A 181 -2.82 -5.85 -18.48
CA ASN A 181 -4.07 -5.85 -19.23
C ASN A 181 -5.31 -6.04 -18.35
N ALA A 182 -5.17 -6.62 -17.16
CA ALA A 182 -6.25 -6.77 -16.19
C ALA A 182 -6.45 -5.55 -15.28
N ILE A 183 -5.59 -4.52 -15.33
CA ILE A 183 -5.71 -3.31 -14.49
C ILE A 183 -7.04 -2.59 -14.66
N PRO A 184 -7.61 -2.40 -15.87
CA PRO A 184 -8.92 -1.79 -16.01
C PRO A 184 -10.01 -2.56 -15.25
N LEU A 185 -10.05 -3.89 -15.41
CA LEU A 185 -10.98 -4.74 -14.68
C LEU A 185 -10.75 -4.70 -13.16
N PHE A 186 -9.50 -4.67 -12.72
CA PHE A 186 -9.15 -4.49 -11.31
C PHE A 186 -9.72 -3.18 -10.76
N ASN A 187 -9.59 -2.08 -11.48
CA ASN A 187 -10.11 -0.78 -11.06
C ASN A 187 -11.65 -0.77 -10.97
N GLU A 188 -12.34 -1.40 -11.94
CA GLU A 188 -13.80 -1.55 -11.92
C GLU A 188 -14.26 -2.40 -10.72
N MET A 189 -13.60 -3.53 -10.49
CA MET A 189 -13.89 -4.40 -9.34
C MET A 189 -13.73 -3.65 -8.01
N THR A 190 -12.63 -2.93 -7.82
CA THR A 190 -12.37 -2.18 -6.59
C THR A 190 -13.37 -1.05 -6.38
N ARG A 191 -13.81 -0.40 -7.46
CA ARG A 191 -14.86 0.63 -7.43
C ARG A 191 -16.21 0.03 -7.04
N GLY A 192 -16.59 -1.10 -7.64
CA GLY A 192 -17.84 -1.81 -7.35
C GLY A 192 -17.89 -2.33 -5.93
N TRP A 193 -16.83 -2.98 -5.48
CA TRP A 193 -16.68 -3.50 -4.11
C TRP A 193 -16.90 -2.40 -3.09
N ARG A 194 -16.29 -1.27 -3.30
CA ARG A 194 -16.41 -0.14 -2.42
C ARG A 194 -17.83 0.42 -2.35
N LYS A 195 -18.51 0.58 -3.49
CA LYS A 195 -19.92 1.02 -3.49
C LYS A 195 -20.76 0.09 -2.61
N LEU A 196 -20.54 -1.22 -2.69
CA LEU A 196 -21.23 -2.21 -1.86
C LEU A 196 -20.94 -2.01 -0.37
N VAL A 197 -19.67 -1.88 0.01
CA VAL A 197 -19.27 -1.68 1.41
C VAL A 197 -19.87 -0.39 1.98
N LEU A 198 -19.82 0.71 1.23
CA LEU A 198 -20.39 1.99 1.66
C LEU A 198 -21.92 1.97 1.77
N THR A 199 -22.57 1.19 0.92
CA THR A 199 -24.05 1.03 0.98
C THR A 199 -24.45 0.26 2.22
N GLN A 200 -23.68 -0.72 2.65
CA GLN A 200 -23.96 -1.55 3.83
C GLN A 200 -23.52 -0.91 5.15
N ASN A 201 -22.47 -0.08 5.13
CA ASN A 201 -21.91 0.57 6.31
C ASN A 201 -21.52 2.04 6.03
N PRO A 202 -22.46 2.98 6.02
CA PRO A 202 -22.18 4.40 5.75
C PRO A 202 -21.21 5.05 6.75
N SER A 203 -21.05 4.48 7.95
CA SER A 203 -20.19 4.98 9.02
C SER A 203 -18.69 4.69 8.83
N ILE A 204 -18.30 3.91 7.81
CA ILE A 204 -16.89 3.60 7.50
C ILE A 204 -16.19 4.75 6.76
N LEU A 205 -16.95 5.76 6.30
CA LEU A 205 -16.33 6.94 5.71
C LEU A 205 -15.66 7.79 6.79
N PRO A 206 -14.38 8.15 6.66
CA PRO A 206 -13.82 9.20 7.49
C PRO A 206 -14.65 10.48 7.27
N PRO A 207 -14.82 11.31 8.31
CA PRO A 207 -15.52 12.58 8.17
C PRO A 207 -14.90 13.38 7.01
N VAL A 208 -15.77 13.85 6.10
CA VAL A 208 -15.35 14.71 5.00
C VAL A 208 -14.78 15.97 5.63
N VAL A 209 -13.47 16.13 5.60
CA VAL A 209 -12.84 17.40 5.92
C VAL A 209 -13.25 18.36 4.81
N LYS A 210 -14.21 19.21 5.10
CA LYS A 210 -14.54 20.36 4.23
C LYS A 210 -13.32 21.27 4.24
N ILE A 211 -12.68 21.39 3.08
CA ILE A 211 -11.68 22.41 2.78
C ILE A 211 -12.40 23.74 2.61
#